data_0ca4a1f3c6ad9d3a12a11c2536ace8c0
#
_entry.id   0ca4a1f3c6ad9d3a12a11c2536ace8c0
#
_cell.length_a   1.000
_cell.length_b   1.000
_cell.length_c   1.000
_cell.angle_alpha   90.00
_cell.angle_beta   90.00
_cell.angle_gamma   90.00
#
_symmetry.space_group_name_H-M   'P 1'
#
loop_
_entity.id
_entity.type
_entity.pdbx_description
1 polymer ?
#
loop_
_entity_poly.entity_id
_entity_poly.type
_entity_poly.pdbx_seq_one_letter_code
_entity_poly.pdbx_strand_id
1 'polypeptide(L)'
;VQYGISILLSGISLGGQYALIAIGYTMVYGILRLINFAHGDVFMVAGLMMVYLSASLPLAAAIPLMIILTVLLGFIIERAAYKPLRTAPRMSVMISAIGVSYLLQNLATYVTGGLPQMYPSLPGLSNQLTIAGVSTKYVTVVTPVLVVLLVAALTQLINHTRIGMAMRAVSRDFETAQLMGIRINSVISVTFIIGSLLAAIGSLLYFTNYQSIVPLSGSLPGLRAFVAAVFGGIGSIPGAVVGAFLIGICESIIKGSDWSVFSDAFTFAILIVVLCVKPTGLFGEKVTDKV
;
A
#
# COMPACT_ATOMS: atom_id res chain seq x y z
N VAL A 1 -13.29 -23.94 17.02
CA VAL A 1 -11.93 -24.08 16.47
C VAL A 1 -11.90 -23.63 14.99
N GLN A 2 -12.74 -24.16 14.11
CA GLN A 2 -12.79 -23.84 12.66
C GLN A 2 -13.04 -22.34 12.42
N TYR A 3 -13.96 -21.73 13.17
CA TYR A 3 -14.24 -20.28 13.07
C TYR A 3 -13.02 -19.40 13.42
N GLY A 4 -12.29 -19.75 14.48
CA GLY A 4 -11.07 -19.03 14.86
C GLY A 4 -9.96 -19.13 13.78
N ILE A 5 -9.81 -20.32 13.17
CA ILE A 5 -8.86 -20.53 12.07
C ILE A 5 -9.25 -19.68 10.85
N SER A 6 -10.53 -19.61 10.52
CA SER A 6 -11.03 -18.77 9.41
C SER A 6 -10.72 -17.28 9.63
N ILE A 7 -10.97 -16.77 10.83
CA ILE A 7 -10.67 -15.37 11.20
C ILE A 7 -9.16 -15.10 11.09
N LEU A 8 -8.31 -15.98 11.62
CA LEU A 8 -6.87 -15.80 11.57
C LEU A 8 -6.34 -15.82 10.12
N LEU A 9 -6.77 -16.79 9.30
CA LEU A 9 -6.39 -16.85 7.88
C LEU A 9 -6.81 -15.59 7.13
N SER A 10 -8.04 -15.13 7.35
CA SER A 10 -8.55 -13.89 6.74
C SER A 10 -7.77 -12.66 7.22
N GLY A 11 -7.44 -12.60 8.51
CA GLY A 11 -6.67 -11.50 9.11
C GLY A 11 -5.23 -11.43 8.60
N ILE A 12 -4.58 -12.57 8.47
CA ILE A 12 -3.22 -12.66 7.91
C ILE A 12 -3.22 -12.25 6.43
N SER A 13 -4.22 -12.71 5.66
CA SER A 13 -4.36 -12.30 4.26
C SER A 13 -4.62 -10.80 4.11
N LEU A 14 -5.54 -10.26 4.90
CA LEU A 14 -5.87 -8.83 4.90
C LEU A 14 -4.66 -7.98 5.33
N GLY A 15 -3.96 -8.41 6.39
CA GLY A 15 -2.73 -7.78 6.84
C GLY A 15 -1.64 -7.78 5.76
N GLY A 16 -1.51 -8.87 5.01
CA GLY A 16 -0.61 -8.94 3.87
C GLY A 16 -0.96 -7.92 2.76
N GLN A 17 -2.25 -7.78 2.44
CA GLN A 17 -2.70 -6.80 1.46
C GLN A 17 -2.41 -5.35 1.92
N TYR A 18 -2.66 -5.05 3.20
CA TYR A 18 -2.30 -3.75 3.77
C TYR A 18 -0.79 -3.53 3.81
N ALA A 19 0.01 -4.58 4.03
CA ALA A 19 1.47 -4.47 4.05
C ALA A 19 2.02 -3.95 2.72
N LEU A 20 1.51 -4.42 1.59
CA LEU A 20 1.96 -3.96 0.27
C LEU A 20 1.71 -2.46 0.07
N ILE A 21 0.56 -1.96 0.51
CA ILE A 21 0.24 -0.53 0.44
C ILE A 21 1.06 0.24 1.48
N ALA A 22 1.19 -0.28 2.70
CA ALA A 22 1.91 0.35 3.81
C ALA A 22 3.41 0.52 3.50
N ILE A 23 4.02 -0.44 2.80
CA ILE A 23 5.41 -0.33 2.34
C ILE A 23 5.56 0.84 1.38
N GLY A 24 4.62 1.02 0.44
CA GLY A 24 4.62 2.15 -0.47
C GLY A 24 4.59 3.50 0.26
N TYR A 25 3.72 3.66 1.26
CA TYR A 25 3.70 4.84 2.13
C TYR A 25 5.03 5.02 2.87
N THR A 26 5.53 3.97 3.49
CA THR A 26 6.75 3.99 4.30
C THR A 26 7.99 4.34 3.47
N MET A 27 8.10 3.81 2.25
CA MET A 27 9.23 4.13 1.37
C MET A 27 9.24 5.59 0.93
N VAL A 28 8.09 6.12 0.51
CA VAL A 28 7.97 7.53 0.11
C VAL A 28 8.24 8.45 1.30
N TYR A 29 7.66 8.14 2.46
CA TYR A 29 7.89 8.91 3.68
C TYR A 29 9.34 8.85 4.15
N GLY A 30 10.00 7.70 4.08
CA GLY A 30 11.38 7.52 4.49
C GLY A 30 12.36 8.44 3.73
N ILE A 31 12.04 8.76 2.47
CA ILE A 31 12.87 9.61 1.63
C ILE A 31 12.42 11.07 1.65
N LEU A 32 11.13 11.33 1.42
CA LEU A 32 10.60 12.69 1.28
C LEU A 32 10.15 13.33 2.60
N ARG A 33 9.99 12.52 3.65
CA ARG A 33 9.37 12.93 4.93
C ARG A 33 7.95 13.53 4.74
N LEU A 34 7.26 13.07 3.70
CA LEU A 34 5.92 13.50 3.30
C LEU A 34 5.03 12.29 3.03
N ILE A 35 3.76 12.42 3.38
CA ILE A 35 2.76 11.37 3.15
C ILE A 35 2.18 11.53 1.74
N ASN A 36 2.18 10.46 0.97
CA ASN A 36 1.53 10.42 -0.35
C ASN A 36 0.07 9.97 -0.23
N PHE A 37 -0.86 10.88 0.02
CA PHE A 37 -2.28 10.56 0.13
C PHE A 37 -2.89 9.95 -1.14
N ALA A 38 -2.32 10.21 -2.32
CA ALA A 38 -2.77 9.62 -3.56
C ALA A 38 -2.44 8.12 -3.72
N HIS A 39 -1.61 7.54 -2.82
CA HIS A 39 -1.15 6.16 -2.98
C HIS A 39 -2.28 5.12 -2.90
N GLY A 40 -3.28 5.34 -2.02
CA GLY A 40 -4.47 4.52 -1.96
C GLY A 40 -5.32 4.59 -3.24
N ASP A 41 -5.34 5.75 -3.89
CA ASP A 41 -6.06 5.91 -5.15
C ASP A 41 -5.31 5.33 -6.34
N VAL A 42 -3.97 5.31 -6.32
CA VAL A 42 -3.16 4.54 -7.29
C VAL A 42 -3.51 3.04 -7.20
N PHE A 43 -3.65 2.51 -5.98
CA PHE A 43 -4.12 1.14 -5.75
C PHE A 43 -5.53 0.89 -6.33
N MET A 44 -6.47 1.81 -6.13
CA MET A 44 -7.83 1.73 -6.71
C MET A 44 -7.79 1.79 -8.24
N VAL A 45 -7.05 2.73 -8.80
CA VAL A 45 -6.93 2.89 -10.26
C VAL A 45 -6.34 1.64 -10.90
N ALA A 46 -5.36 0.98 -10.25
CA ALA A 46 -4.84 -0.31 -10.70
C ALA A 46 -5.95 -1.37 -10.81
N GLY A 47 -6.83 -1.45 -9.82
CA GLY A 47 -7.99 -2.35 -9.85
C GLY A 47 -8.96 -2.03 -10.97
N LEU A 48 -9.28 -0.76 -11.20
CA LEU A 48 -10.13 -0.33 -12.32
C LEU A 48 -9.48 -0.61 -13.67
N MET A 49 -8.19 -0.36 -13.83
CA MET A 49 -7.44 -0.72 -15.04
C MET A 49 -7.57 -2.22 -15.33
N MET A 50 -7.46 -3.07 -14.31
CA MET A 50 -7.63 -4.51 -14.48
C MET A 50 -9.03 -4.89 -14.99
N VAL A 51 -10.08 -4.25 -14.46
CA VAL A 51 -11.48 -4.48 -14.91
C VAL A 51 -11.61 -4.15 -16.41
N TYR A 52 -11.15 -2.99 -16.84
CA TYR A 52 -11.29 -2.56 -18.25
C TYR A 52 -10.37 -3.34 -19.19
N LEU A 53 -9.14 -3.64 -18.79
CA LEU A 53 -8.21 -4.42 -19.61
C LEU A 53 -8.68 -5.86 -19.80
N SER A 54 -9.22 -6.49 -18.75
CA SER A 54 -9.71 -7.87 -18.84
C SER A 54 -10.98 -8.01 -19.68
N ALA A 55 -11.70 -6.93 -19.93
CA ALA A 55 -12.84 -6.92 -20.84
C ALA A 55 -12.44 -7.09 -22.31
N SER A 56 -11.22 -6.67 -22.69
CA SER A 56 -10.74 -6.65 -24.06
C SER A 56 -9.55 -7.56 -24.31
N LEU A 57 -8.81 -7.94 -23.26
CA LEU A 57 -7.57 -8.70 -23.35
C LEU A 57 -7.61 -9.98 -22.50
N PRO A 58 -6.90 -11.04 -22.92
CA PRO A 58 -6.74 -12.21 -22.07
C PRO A 58 -5.98 -11.82 -20.77
N LEU A 59 -6.31 -12.48 -19.66
CA LEU A 59 -5.76 -12.18 -18.33
C LEU A 59 -4.22 -12.19 -18.30
N ALA A 60 -3.60 -13.08 -19.08
CA ALA A 60 -2.14 -13.16 -19.20
C ALA A 60 -1.49 -11.87 -19.77
N ALA A 61 -2.21 -11.11 -20.58
CA ALA A 61 -1.77 -9.82 -21.09
C ALA A 61 -2.27 -8.66 -20.23
N ALA A 62 -3.49 -8.76 -19.69
CA ALA A 62 -4.11 -7.73 -18.86
C ALA A 62 -3.33 -7.46 -17.57
N ILE A 63 -2.85 -8.51 -16.87
CA ILE A 63 -2.11 -8.37 -15.61
C ILE A 63 -0.80 -7.58 -15.80
N PRO A 64 0.14 -7.99 -16.67
CA PRO A 64 1.39 -7.22 -16.83
C PRO A 64 1.13 -5.82 -17.37
N LEU A 65 0.15 -5.62 -18.25
CA LEU A 65 -0.19 -4.31 -18.79
C LEU A 65 -0.75 -3.40 -17.66
N MET A 66 -1.63 -3.91 -16.81
CA MET A 66 -2.14 -3.18 -15.64
C MET A 66 -0.98 -2.75 -14.72
N ILE A 67 -0.03 -3.64 -14.44
CA ILE A 67 1.15 -3.33 -13.60
C ILE A 67 1.97 -2.21 -14.26
N ILE A 68 2.27 -2.30 -15.55
CA ILE A 68 3.04 -1.30 -16.28
C ILE A 68 2.34 0.06 -16.26
N LEU A 69 1.03 0.10 -16.53
CA LEU A 69 0.25 1.33 -16.53
C LEU A 69 0.16 1.95 -15.13
N THR A 70 0.04 1.14 -14.09
CA THR A 70 0.02 1.62 -12.70
C THR A 70 1.38 2.20 -12.29
N VAL A 71 2.47 1.55 -12.67
CA VAL A 71 3.83 2.07 -12.44
C VAL A 71 4.04 3.38 -13.21
N LEU A 72 3.59 3.46 -14.44
CA LEU A 72 3.63 4.68 -15.24
C LEU A 72 2.81 5.80 -14.60
N LEU A 73 1.61 5.50 -14.10
CA LEU A 73 0.78 6.46 -13.36
C LEU A 73 1.52 7.00 -12.14
N GLY A 74 2.12 6.12 -11.32
CA GLY A 74 2.89 6.55 -10.16
C GLY A 74 4.10 7.43 -10.53
N PHE A 75 4.78 7.11 -11.62
CA PHE A 75 5.87 7.95 -12.16
C PHE A 75 5.35 9.32 -12.64
N ILE A 76 4.20 9.36 -13.32
CA ILE A 76 3.58 10.63 -13.77
C ILE A 76 3.18 11.48 -12.56
N ILE A 77 2.59 10.88 -11.54
CA ILE A 77 2.21 11.59 -10.29
C ILE A 77 3.46 12.21 -9.65
N GLU A 78 4.54 11.44 -9.53
CA GLU A 78 5.81 11.97 -9.01
C GLU A 78 6.30 13.16 -9.84
N ARG A 79 6.28 13.02 -11.16
CA ARG A 79 6.83 14.02 -12.08
C ARG A 79 6.00 15.30 -12.13
N ALA A 80 4.67 15.18 -12.10
CA ALA A 80 3.74 16.29 -12.26
C ALA A 80 3.40 16.98 -10.94
N ALA A 81 3.19 16.22 -9.86
CA ALA A 81 2.66 16.74 -8.60
C ALA A 81 3.71 16.92 -7.51
N TYR A 82 4.77 16.08 -7.48
CA TYR A 82 5.77 16.13 -6.42
C TYR A 82 7.05 16.85 -6.82
N LYS A 83 7.58 16.57 -8.01
CA LYS A 83 8.85 17.12 -8.47
C LYS A 83 8.85 18.65 -8.53
N PRO A 84 7.81 19.34 -9.04
CA PRO A 84 7.80 20.82 -9.09
C PRO A 84 7.74 21.47 -7.71
N LEU A 85 7.19 20.78 -6.70
CA LEU A 85 6.94 21.30 -5.37
C LEU A 85 8.01 20.89 -4.34
N ARG A 86 9.13 20.30 -4.73
CA ARG A 86 10.16 19.80 -3.80
C ARG A 86 10.84 20.89 -2.98
N THR A 87 10.92 22.10 -3.52
CA THR A 87 11.47 23.28 -2.83
C THR A 87 10.39 24.09 -2.12
N ALA A 88 9.12 23.73 -2.28
CA ALA A 88 8.00 24.40 -1.66
C ALA A 88 7.82 23.93 -0.19
N PRO A 89 7.10 24.71 0.63
CA PRO A 89 6.75 24.30 1.99
C PRO A 89 6.04 22.94 2.01
N ARG A 90 6.27 22.13 3.04
CA ARG A 90 5.70 20.77 3.17
C ARG A 90 4.19 20.74 2.99
N MET A 91 3.48 21.77 3.48
CA MET A 91 2.02 21.90 3.32
C MET A 91 1.59 21.96 1.86
N SER A 92 2.32 22.66 1.00
CA SER A 92 2.00 22.76 -0.43
C SER A 92 2.09 21.40 -1.13
N VAL A 93 3.09 20.59 -0.77
CA VAL A 93 3.23 19.22 -1.31
C VAL A 93 2.11 18.31 -0.83
N MET A 94 1.70 18.42 0.45
CA MET A 94 0.58 17.65 0.99
C MET A 94 -0.74 18.02 0.31
N ILE A 95 -1.00 19.31 0.10
CA ILE A 95 -2.20 19.79 -0.61
C ILE A 95 -2.19 19.28 -2.06
N SER A 96 -1.05 19.29 -2.74
CA SER A 96 -0.92 18.71 -4.09
C SER A 96 -1.23 17.21 -4.09
N ALA A 97 -0.75 16.45 -3.10
CA ALA A 97 -1.05 15.03 -2.97
C ALA A 97 -2.55 14.77 -2.79
N ILE A 98 -3.23 15.56 -1.95
CA ILE A 98 -4.68 15.51 -1.76
C ILE A 98 -5.40 15.89 -3.07
N GLY A 99 -4.92 16.91 -3.78
CA GLY A 99 -5.47 17.29 -5.08
C GLY A 99 -5.38 16.17 -6.11
N VAL A 100 -4.25 15.45 -6.19
CA VAL A 100 -4.10 14.27 -7.05
C VAL A 100 -5.06 13.15 -6.62
N SER A 101 -5.20 12.90 -5.32
CA SER A 101 -6.15 11.93 -4.79
C SER A 101 -7.56 12.21 -5.29
N TYR A 102 -8.07 13.44 -5.09
CA TYR A 102 -9.39 13.84 -5.60
C TYR A 102 -9.51 13.78 -7.13
N LEU A 103 -8.45 14.14 -7.86
CA LEU A 103 -8.44 14.01 -9.31
C LEU A 103 -8.65 12.55 -9.74
N LEU A 104 -7.92 11.60 -9.15
CA LEU A 104 -8.04 10.17 -9.47
C LEU A 104 -9.43 9.63 -9.10
N GLN A 105 -9.99 10.01 -7.95
CA GLN A 105 -11.32 9.61 -7.52
C GLN A 105 -12.41 10.14 -8.45
N ASN A 106 -12.33 11.40 -8.86
CA ASN A 106 -13.30 12.00 -9.77
C ASN A 106 -13.18 11.43 -11.18
N LEU A 107 -11.96 11.19 -11.68
CA LEU A 107 -11.77 10.49 -12.95
C LEU A 107 -12.33 9.06 -12.90
N ALA A 108 -12.09 8.33 -11.82
CA ALA A 108 -12.68 7.00 -11.63
C ALA A 108 -14.20 7.07 -11.62
N THR A 109 -14.79 8.03 -10.90
CA THR A 109 -16.24 8.25 -10.85
C THR A 109 -16.79 8.58 -12.24
N TYR A 110 -16.13 9.44 -13.00
CA TYR A 110 -16.52 9.80 -14.37
C TYR A 110 -16.52 8.58 -15.29
N VAL A 111 -15.44 7.79 -15.27
CA VAL A 111 -15.29 6.61 -16.13
C VAL A 111 -16.26 5.49 -15.79
N THR A 112 -16.56 5.27 -14.50
CA THR A 112 -17.46 4.20 -14.04
C THR A 112 -18.92 4.64 -13.97
N GLY A 113 -19.22 5.92 -14.15
CA GLY A 113 -20.53 6.50 -13.88
C GLY A 113 -20.91 6.45 -12.38
N GLY A 114 -19.94 6.30 -11.49
CA GLY A 114 -20.16 6.15 -10.05
C GLY A 114 -20.65 4.75 -9.63
N LEU A 115 -20.80 3.83 -10.58
CA LEU A 115 -21.34 2.50 -10.31
C LEU A 115 -20.25 1.50 -9.91
N PRO A 116 -20.58 0.52 -9.02
CA PRO A 116 -19.68 -0.59 -8.73
C PRO A 116 -19.36 -1.39 -9.99
N GLN A 117 -18.09 -1.73 -10.17
CA GLN A 117 -17.60 -2.58 -11.24
C GLN A 117 -17.27 -3.96 -10.69
N MET A 118 -17.62 -5.02 -11.43
CA MET A 118 -17.25 -6.38 -11.05
C MET A 118 -15.79 -6.65 -11.43
N TYR A 119 -15.01 -7.09 -10.46
CA TYR A 119 -13.62 -7.48 -10.69
C TYR A 119 -13.56 -8.87 -11.36
N PRO A 120 -12.71 -9.07 -12.37
CA PRO A 120 -12.64 -10.35 -13.07
C PRO A 120 -12.19 -11.47 -12.11
N SER A 121 -12.81 -12.63 -12.23
CA SER A 121 -12.35 -13.82 -11.52
C SER A 121 -11.02 -14.29 -12.13
N LEU A 122 -9.98 -14.39 -11.30
CA LEU A 122 -8.68 -14.90 -11.73
C LEU A 122 -8.66 -16.43 -11.56
N PRO A 123 -8.58 -17.20 -12.67
CA PRO A 123 -8.48 -18.66 -12.58
C PRO A 123 -7.28 -19.05 -11.72
N GLY A 124 -7.48 -20.01 -10.81
CA GLY A 124 -6.47 -20.44 -9.84
C GLY A 124 -6.51 -19.68 -8.53
N LEU A 125 -6.52 -18.34 -8.51
CA LEU A 125 -6.55 -17.54 -7.28
C LEU A 125 -7.94 -17.43 -6.65
N SER A 126 -8.99 -17.44 -7.48
CA SER A 126 -10.39 -17.38 -7.03
C SER A 126 -10.98 -18.74 -6.64
N ASN A 127 -10.29 -19.86 -6.92
CA ASN A 127 -10.74 -21.19 -6.57
C ASN A 127 -10.81 -21.37 -5.06
N GLN A 128 -11.72 -22.24 -4.61
CA GLN A 128 -11.85 -22.58 -3.19
C GLN A 128 -10.85 -23.67 -2.81
N LEU A 129 -10.27 -23.52 -1.64
CA LEU A 129 -9.38 -24.47 -0.99
C LEU A 129 -9.92 -24.77 0.41
N THR A 130 -9.97 -26.04 0.79
CA THR A 130 -10.39 -26.44 2.14
C THR A 130 -9.15 -26.76 2.98
N ILE A 131 -8.89 -25.93 4.00
CA ILE A 131 -7.78 -26.11 4.96
C ILE A 131 -8.37 -26.35 6.34
N ALA A 132 -8.02 -27.44 6.99
CA ALA A 132 -8.49 -27.81 8.34
C ALA A 132 -10.03 -27.74 8.48
N GLY A 133 -10.78 -28.08 7.42
CA GLY A 133 -12.23 -28.03 7.41
C GLY A 133 -12.85 -26.63 7.17
N VAL A 134 -12.01 -25.62 6.87
CA VAL A 134 -12.43 -24.26 6.52
C VAL A 134 -12.28 -24.06 5.02
N SER A 135 -13.37 -23.70 4.34
CA SER A 135 -13.33 -23.34 2.91
C SER A 135 -12.86 -21.88 2.78
N THR A 136 -11.77 -21.66 2.07
CA THR A 136 -11.20 -20.35 1.80
C THR A 136 -10.74 -20.23 0.35
N LYS A 137 -10.50 -19.02 -0.17
CA LYS A 137 -9.97 -18.84 -1.53
C LYS A 137 -8.44 -19.05 -1.53
N TYR A 138 -7.90 -19.55 -2.64
CA TYR A 138 -6.45 -19.67 -2.82
C TYR A 138 -5.73 -18.34 -2.58
N VAL A 139 -6.31 -17.22 -3.02
CA VAL A 139 -5.72 -15.88 -2.81
C VAL A 139 -5.47 -15.59 -1.33
N THR A 140 -6.29 -16.08 -0.40
CA THR A 140 -6.14 -15.87 1.04
C THR A 140 -4.84 -16.49 1.57
N VAL A 141 -4.44 -17.64 1.01
CA VAL A 141 -3.23 -18.37 1.41
C VAL A 141 -1.99 -17.86 0.65
N VAL A 142 -2.17 -17.55 -0.63
CA VAL A 142 -1.09 -17.07 -1.49
C VAL A 142 -0.64 -15.68 -1.09
N THR A 143 -1.55 -14.80 -0.65
CA THR A 143 -1.23 -13.41 -0.28
C THR A 143 -0.12 -13.31 0.76
N PRO A 144 -0.18 -13.92 1.95
CA PRO A 144 0.88 -13.77 2.95
C PRO A 144 2.23 -14.32 2.47
N VAL A 145 2.23 -15.43 1.72
CA VAL A 145 3.46 -16.00 1.15
C VAL A 145 4.09 -15.04 0.14
N LEU A 146 3.28 -14.53 -0.78
CA LEU A 146 3.74 -13.58 -1.79
C LEU A 146 4.27 -12.29 -1.15
N VAL A 147 3.57 -11.79 -0.12
CA VAL A 147 4.00 -10.58 0.63
C VAL A 147 5.36 -10.80 1.28
N VAL A 148 5.58 -11.93 1.96
CA VAL A 148 6.88 -12.25 2.58
C VAL A 148 7.98 -12.31 1.52
N LEU A 149 7.73 -12.93 0.37
CA LEU A 149 8.69 -12.97 -0.73
C LEU A 149 8.99 -11.58 -1.30
N LEU A 150 7.97 -10.75 -1.50
CA LEU A 150 8.15 -9.38 -2.00
C LEU A 150 8.90 -8.50 -0.98
N VAL A 151 8.61 -8.64 0.31
CA VAL A 151 9.32 -7.93 1.39
C VAL A 151 10.78 -8.37 1.45
N ALA A 152 11.05 -9.66 1.35
CA ALA A 152 12.41 -10.19 1.33
C ALA A 152 13.19 -9.67 0.10
N ALA A 153 12.58 -9.72 -1.09
CA ALA A 153 13.17 -9.19 -2.32
C ALA A 153 13.45 -7.68 -2.23
N LEU A 154 12.48 -6.91 -1.69
CA LEU A 154 12.64 -5.48 -1.48
C LEU A 154 13.73 -5.16 -0.47
N THR A 155 13.79 -5.87 0.64
CA THR A 155 14.82 -5.72 1.67
C THR A 155 16.20 -6.03 1.09
N GLN A 156 16.29 -7.07 0.27
CA GLN A 156 17.52 -7.41 -0.43
C GLN A 156 17.92 -6.34 -1.45
N LEU A 157 16.97 -5.81 -2.20
CA LEU A 157 17.19 -4.69 -3.12
C LEU A 157 17.73 -3.47 -2.36
N ILE A 158 17.11 -3.09 -1.26
CA ILE A 158 17.50 -1.92 -0.48
C ILE A 158 18.88 -2.12 0.19
N ASN A 159 19.16 -3.32 0.71
CA ASN A 159 20.40 -3.57 1.45
C ASN A 159 21.61 -3.84 0.56
N HIS A 160 21.43 -4.49 -0.58
CA HIS A 160 22.54 -5.02 -1.38
C HIS A 160 22.71 -4.39 -2.77
N THR A 161 21.84 -3.42 -3.16
CA THR A 161 22.00 -2.77 -4.47
C THR A 161 22.49 -1.33 -4.37
N ARG A 162 23.08 -0.82 -5.46
CA ARG A 162 23.51 0.59 -5.56
C ARG A 162 22.35 1.56 -5.40
N ILE A 163 21.17 1.21 -5.92
CA ILE A 163 19.94 2.01 -5.79
C ILE A 163 19.49 2.05 -4.34
N GLY A 164 19.47 0.90 -3.65
CA GLY A 164 19.13 0.83 -2.24
C GLY A 164 20.12 1.58 -1.35
N MET A 165 21.42 1.54 -1.66
CA MET A 165 22.42 2.37 -0.98
C MET A 165 22.14 3.86 -1.16
N ALA A 166 21.82 4.30 -2.37
CA ALA A 166 21.43 5.67 -2.65
C ALA A 166 20.14 6.08 -1.90
N MET A 167 19.14 5.19 -1.83
CA MET A 167 17.91 5.43 -1.05
C MET A 167 18.21 5.65 0.44
N ARG A 168 19.04 4.79 1.04
CA ARG A 168 19.43 4.93 2.46
C ARG A 168 20.25 6.18 2.73
N ALA A 169 21.15 6.57 1.81
CA ALA A 169 21.90 7.81 1.93
C ALA A 169 20.99 9.04 1.91
N VAL A 170 20.08 9.12 0.91
CA VAL A 170 19.12 10.22 0.77
C VAL A 170 18.15 10.30 1.94
N SER A 171 17.73 9.16 2.51
CA SER A 171 16.82 9.14 3.67
C SER A 171 17.46 9.68 4.95
N ARG A 172 18.80 9.62 5.06
CA ARG A 172 19.54 10.15 6.22
C ARG A 172 19.84 11.63 6.10
N ASP A 173 20.37 12.04 4.95
CA ASP A 173 20.77 13.42 4.70
C ASP A 173 20.70 13.71 3.20
N PHE A 174 19.77 14.60 2.85
CA PHE A 174 19.48 14.98 1.47
C PHE A 174 20.62 15.78 0.83
N GLU A 175 21.17 16.76 1.60
CA GLU A 175 22.20 17.66 1.12
C GLU A 175 23.54 16.94 0.96
N THR A 176 23.95 16.18 1.97
CA THR A 176 25.17 15.40 1.93
C THR A 176 25.15 14.36 0.82
N ALA A 177 24.01 13.68 0.62
CA ALA A 177 23.85 12.72 -0.48
C ALA A 177 24.03 13.38 -1.86
N GLN A 178 23.51 14.60 -2.02
CA GLN A 178 23.66 15.38 -3.25
C GLN A 178 25.12 15.78 -3.50
N LEU A 179 25.82 16.21 -2.46
CA LEU A 179 27.25 16.56 -2.53
C LEU A 179 28.12 15.35 -2.91
N MET A 180 27.73 14.14 -2.49
CA MET A 180 28.39 12.89 -2.87
C MET A 180 28.02 12.40 -4.29
N GLY A 181 27.31 13.22 -5.09
CA GLY A 181 26.97 12.93 -6.48
C GLY A 181 25.76 12.03 -6.67
N ILE A 182 24.96 11.76 -5.63
CA ILE A 182 23.75 10.95 -5.76
C ILE A 182 22.67 11.77 -6.47
N ARG A 183 22.09 11.22 -7.54
CA ARG A 183 21.00 11.84 -8.29
C ARG A 183 19.68 11.66 -7.54
N ILE A 184 19.36 12.58 -6.64
CA ILE A 184 18.18 12.55 -5.78
C ILE A 184 16.88 12.34 -6.57
N ASN A 185 16.75 13.01 -7.72
CA ASN A 185 15.59 12.87 -8.60
C ASN A 185 15.36 11.42 -9.03
N SER A 186 16.42 10.70 -9.36
CA SER A 186 16.32 9.29 -9.75
C SER A 186 15.92 8.40 -8.58
N VAL A 187 16.45 8.67 -7.39
CA VAL A 187 16.11 7.92 -6.17
C VAL A 187 14.62 8.06 -5.85
N ILE A 188 14.09 9.27 -5.90
CA ILE A 188 12.68 9.52 -5.63
C ILE A 188 11.79 8.86 -6.69
N SER A 189 12.11 9.02 -7.99
CA SER A 189 11.33 8.38 -9.05
C SER A 189 11.31 6.86 -8.92
N VAL A 190 12.45 6.22 -8.60
CA VAL A 190 12.50 4.78 -8.37
C VAL A 190 11.66 4.38 -7.15
N THR A 191 11.63 5.18 -6.10
CA THR A 191 10.78 4.92 -4.93
C THR A 191 9.30 4.91 -5.28
N PHE A 192 8.86 5.88 -6.09
CA PHE A 192 7.47 5.93 -6.58
C PHE A 192 7.15 4.74 -7.50
N ILE A 193 8.08 4.35 -8.37
CA ILE A 193 7.96 3.17 -9.23
C ILE A 193 7.76 1.90 -8.39
N ILE A 194 8.61 1.67 -7.39
CA ILE A 194 8.52 0.50 -6.51
C ILE A 194 7.21 0.54 -5.70
N GLY A 195 6.86 1.70 -5.12
CA GLY A 195 5.61 1.86 -4.39
C GLY A 195 4.39 1.55 -5.25
N SER A 196 4.34 2.07 -6.48
CA SER A 196 3.24 1.83 -7.41
C SER A 196 3.19 0.39 -7.91
N LEU A 197 4.33 -0.28 -8.06
CA LEU A 197 4.40 -1.70 -8.35
C LEU A 197 3.77 -2.54 -7.22
N LEU A 198 4.11 -2.23 -5.98
CA LEU A 198 3.53 -2.91 -4.81
C LEU A 198 2.02 -2.62 -4.68
N ALA A 199 1.59 -1.39 -4.96
CA ALA A 199 0.17 -1.02 -4.99
C ALA A 199 -0.58 -1.80 -6.08
N ALA A 200 -0.01 -1.99 -7.26
CA ALA A 200 -0.60 -2.79 -8.34
C ALA A 200 -0.78 -4.26 -7.93
N ILE A 201 0.25 -4.87 -7.35
CA ILE A 201 0.19 -6.26 -6.87
C ILE A 201 -0.80 -6.37 -5.70
N GLY A 202 -0.78 -5.42 -4.77
CA GLY A 202 -1.73 -5.36 -3.66
C GLY A 202 -3.18 -5.25 -4.14
N SER A 203 -3.42 -4.40 -5.15
CA SER A 203 -4.72 -4.21 -5.80
C SER A 203 -5.23 -5.52 -6.42
N LEU A 204 -4.37 -6.23 -7.15
CA LEU A 204 -4.70 -7.51 -7.77
C LEU A 204 -5.14 -8.53 -6.72
N LEU A 205 -4.41 -8.67 -5.62
CA LEU A 205 -4.73 -9.61 -4.55
C LEU A 205 -6.01 -9.20 -3.80
N TYR A 206 -6.16 -7.91 -3.50
CA TYR A 206 -7.28 -7.39 -2.73
C TYR A 206 -8.60 -7.55 -3.49
N PHE A 207 -8.68 -7.07 -4.73
CA PHE A 207 -9.91 -7.13 -5.51
C PHE A 207 -10.24 -8.55 -6.03
N THR A 208 -9.25 -9.43 -6.15
CA THR A 208 -9.53 -10.88 -6.35
C THR A 208 -10.28 -11.47 -5.17
N ASN A 209 -10.03 -10.98 -3.96
CA ASN A 209 -10.75 -11.43 -2.77
C ASN A 209 -12.15 -10.82 -2.67
N TYR A 210 -12.28 -9.50 -2.88
CA TYR A 210 -13.55 -8.77 -2.68
C TYR A 210 -14.44 -8.67 -3.92
N GLN A 211 -13.93 -8.91 -5.11
CA GLN A 211 -14.64 -9.00 -6.40
C GLN A 211 -15.52 -7.80 -6.79
N SER A 212 -15.42 -6.69 -6.09
CA SER A 212 -16.15 -5.45 -6.38
C SER A 212 -15.26 -4.25 -6.16
N ILE A 213 -15.31 -3.29 -7.06
CA ILE A 213 -14.55 -2.05 -6.98
C ILE A 213 -15.46 -0.86 -7.28
N VAL A 214 -15.40 0.13 -6.41
CA VAL A 214 -16.08 1.42 -6.58
C VAL A 214 -15.05 2.54 -6.67
N PRO A 215 -15.40 3.73 -7.19
CA PRO A 215 -14.47 4.85 -7.37
C PRO A 215 -13.75 5.32 -6.10
N LEU A 216 -14.24 4.96 -4.91
CA LEU A 216 -13.65 5.30 -3.61
C LEU A 216 -13.00 4.10 -2.90
N SER A 217 -12.91 2.95 -3.58
CA SER A 217 -12.37 1.71 -2.98
C SER A 217 -10.90 1.79 -2.54
N GLY A 218 -10.17 2.82 -2.93
CA GLY A 218 -8.79 3.06 -2.48
C GLY A 218 -8.69 3.78 -1.15
N SER A 219 -9.71 4.56 -0.77
CA SER A 219 -9.65 5.45 0.39
C SER A 219 -9.53 4.70 1.71
N LEU A 220 -10.42 3.75 2.00
CA LEU A 220 -10.41 2.99 3.25
C LEU A 220 -9.21 2.04 3.37
N PRO A 221 -8.90 1.16 2.39
CA PRO A 221 -7.70 0.33 2.45
C PRO A 221 -6.42 1.15 2.50
N GLY A 222 -6.35 2.26 1.76
CA GLY A 222 -5.22 3.20 1.81
C GLY A 222 -5.05 3.81 3.19
N LEU A 223 -6.12 4.29 3.81
CA LEU A 223 -6.08 4.87 5.15
C LEU A 223 -5.70 3.83 6.22
N ARG A 224 -6.24 2.59 6.16
CA ARG A 224 -5.88 1.51 7.07
C ARG A 224 -4.42 1.08 6.91
N ALA A 225 -3.92 1.01 5.68
CA ALA A 225 -2.51 0.74 5.42
C ALA A 225 -1.59 1.86 5.92
N PHE A 226 -2.04 3.12 5.83
CA PHE A 226 -1.34 4.25 6.45
C PHE A 226 -1.31 4.11 7.98
N VAL A 227 -2.45 3.79 8.62
CA VAL A 227 -2.53 3.48 10.06
C VAL A 227 -1.53 2.37 10.42
N ALA A 228 -1.49 1.31 9.63
CA ALA A 228 -0.56 0.19 9.82
C ALA A 228 0.92 0.62 9.71
N ALA A 229 1.25 1.48 8.75
CA ALA A 229 2.60 2.03 8.59
C ALA A 229 3.01 2.89 9.78
N VAL A 230 2.11 3.75 10.27
CA VAL A 230 2.36 4.60 11.45
C VAL A 230 2.47 3.75 12.72
N PHE A 231 1.56 2.80 12.91
CA PHE A 231 1.57 1.84 14.02
C PHE A 231 2.89 1.06 14.06
N GLY A 232 3.33 0.54 12.91
CA GLY A 232 4.58 -0.19 12.78
C GLY A 232 5.83 0.65 12.98
N GLY A 233 5.75 1.95 12.71
CA GLY A 233 6.85 2.91 12.70
C GLY A 233 7.15 3.38 11.28
N ILE A 234 6.58 4.52 10.91
CA ILE A 234 6.70 5.07 9.57
C ILE A 234 8.18 5.35 9.23
N GLY A 235 8.63 4.89 8.06
CA GLY A 235 10.04 4.92 7.65
C GLY A 235 10.77 3.58 7.83
N SER A 236 10.21 2.64 8.62
CA SER A 236 10.73 1.28 8.78
C SER A 236 9.90 0.28 7.97
N ILE A 237 10.48 -0.32 6.94
CA ILE A 237 9.77 -1.32 6.11
C ILE A 237 9.37 -2.55 6.94
N PRO A 238 10.25 -3.18 7.75
CA PRO A 238 9.83 -4.28 8.61
C PRO A 238 8.75 -3.86 9.61
N GLY A 239 8.84 -2.64 10.14
CA GLY A 239 7.83 -2.07 11.04
C GLY A 239 6.46 -1.98 10.37
N ALA A 240 6.40 -1.40 9.17
CA ALA A 240 5.15 -1.27 8.41
C ALA A 240 4.50 -2.63 8.11
N VAL A 241 5.31 -3.66 7.80
CA VAL A 241 4.83 -5.03 7.56
C VAL A 241 4.23 -5.63 8.83
N VAL A 242 4.96 -5.59 9.95
CA VAL A 242 4.45 -6.10 11.23
C VAL A 242 3.19 -5.35 11.65
N GLY A 243 3.19 -4.01 11.52
CA GLY A 243 2.02 -3.18 11.80
C GLY A 243 0.81 -3.57 10.96
N ALA A 244 1.02 -3.85 9.66
CA ALA A 244 -0.04 -4.23 8.75
C ALA A 244 -0.64 -5.62 9.10
N PHE A 245 0.19 -6.60 9.45
CA PHE A 245 -0.30 -7.90 9.90
C PHE A 245 -1.08 -7.79 11.21
N LEU A 246 -0.59 -7.00 12.17
CA LEU A 246 -1.30 -6.78 13.44
C LEU A 246 -2.65 -6.10 13.22
N ILE A 247 -2.70 -5.01 12.43
CA ILE A 247 -3.96 -4.32 12.11
C ILE A 247 -4.91 -5.26 11.36
N GLY A 248 -4.43 -6.02 10.37
CA GLY A 248 -5.25 -6.96 9.60
C GLY A 248 -5.85 -8.07 10.47
N ILE A 249 -5.09 -8.60 11.42
CA ILE A 249 -5.58 -9.62 12.36
C ILE A 249 -6.60 -9.00 13.33
N CYS A 250 -6.29 -7.84 13.93
CA CYS A 250 -7.24 -7.14 14.81
C CYS A 250 -8.56 -6.82 14.10
N GLU A 251 -8.48 -6.29 12.88
CA GLU A 251 -9.66 -5.99 12.07
C GLU A 251 -10.48 -7.24 11.77
N SER A 252 -9.82 -8.36 11.44
CA SER A 252 -10.51 -9.62 11.15
C SER A 252 -11.20 -10.20 12.39
N ILE A 253 -10.58 -10.09 13.57
CA ILE A 253 -11.18 -10.52 14.85
C ILE A 253 -12.43 -9.67 15.13
N ILE A 254 -12.35 -8.36 14.97
CA ILE A 254 -13.47 -7.44 15.24
C ILE A 254 -14.61 -7.70 14.23
N LYS A 255 -14.30 -7.88 12.94
CA LYS A 255 -15.29 -8.22 11.91
C LYS A 255 -15.95 -9.57 12.13
N GLY A 256 -15.27 -10.51 12.78
CA GLY A 256 -15.82 -11.80 13.19
C GLY A 256 -16.63 -11.75 14.48
N SER A 257 -16.72 -10.63 15.17
CA SER A 257 -17.48 -10.46 16.40
C SER A 257 -18.79 -9.69 16.15
N ASP A 258 -19.64 -9.60 17.17
CA ASP A 258 -20.87 -8.80 17.15
C ASP A 258 -20.59 -7.29 16.98
N TRP A 259 -19.35 -6.86 17.14
CA TRP A 259 -18.88 -5.48 17.01
C TRP A 259 -18.38 -5.13 15.60
N SER A 260 -18.72 -5.92 14.58
CA SER A 260 -18.24 -5.77 13.20
C SER A 260 -18.46 -4.37 12.61
N VAL A 261 -19.55 -3.70 12.96
CA VAL A 261 -19.90 -2.33 12.53
C VAL A 261 -18.86 -1.31 13.01
N PHE A 262 -18.22 -1.56 14.16
CA PHE A 262 -17.23 -0.66 14.76
C PHE A 262 -15.78 -0.99 14.34
N SER A 263 -15.57 -1.88 13.37
CA SER A 263 -14.24 -2.33 12.94
C SER A 263 -13.32 -1.15 12.60
N ASP A 264 -13.81 -0.15 11.88
CA ASP A 264 -13.03 1.04 11.53
C ASP A 264 -12.71 1.89 12.75
N ALA A 265 -13.70 2.11 13.62
CA ALA A 265 -13.50 2.87 14.86
C ALA A 265 -12.41 2.25 15.75
N PHE A 266 -12.40 0.93 15.89
CA PHE A 266 -11.36 0.23 16.64
C PHE A 266 -9.97 0.37 15.99
N THR A 267 -9.88 0.25 14.66
CA THR A 267 -8.61 0.41 13.94
C THR A 267 -8.00 1.80 14.18
N PHE A 268 -8.82 2.85 14.11
CA PHE A 268 -8.35 4.21 14.37
C PHE A 268 -8.12 4.48 15.85
N ALA A 269 -8.90 3.89 16.75
CA ALA A 269 -8.65 3.99 18.19
C ALA A 269 -7.30 3.36 18.57
N ILE A 270 -6.96 2.20 18.03
CA ILE A 270 -5.63 1.58 18.22
C ILE A 270 -4.53 2.52 17.76
N LEU A 271 -4.69 3.19 16.60
CA LEU A 271 -3.71 4.18 16.14
C LEU A 271 -3.53 5.30 17.16
N ILE A 272 -4.64 5.90 17.63
CA ILE A 272 -4.58 7.00 18.61
C ILE A 272 -3.85 6.55 19.88
N VAL A 273 -4.21 5.39 20.44
CA VAL A 273 -3.58 4.84 21.64
C VAL A 273 -2.07 4.67 21.43
N VAL A 274 -1.67 4.08 20.29
CA VAL A 274 -0.25 3.86 20.00
C VAL A 274 0.50 5.17 19.84
N LEU A 275 -0.06 6.16 19.15
CA LEU A 275 0.58 7.47 19.01
C LEU A 275 0.70 8.22 20.35
N CYS A 276 -0.27 8.05 21.26
CA CYS A 276 -0.19 8.62 22.61
C CYS A 276 0.89 7.95 23.47
N VAL A 277 1.04 6.62 23.36
CA VAL A 277 2.00 5.84 24.18
C VAL A 277 3.40 5.84 23.57
N LYS A 278 3.50 5.66 22.23
CA LYS A 278 4.75 5.57 21.50
C LYS A 278 4.65 6.28 20.15
N PRO A 279 4.85 7.60 20.09
CA PRO A 279 4.64 8.40 18.90
C PRO A 279 5.52 8.01 17.71
N THR A 280 6.62 7.28 17.94
CA THR A 280 7.48 6.74 16.88
C THR A 280 6.98 5.43 16.27
N GLY A 281 5.91 4.86 16.79
CA GLY A 281 5.44 3.51 16.43
C GLY A 281 6.29 2.39 17.05
N LEU A 282 5.98 1.13 16.72
CA LEU A 282 6.63 -0.05 17.34
C LEU A 282 8.13 -0.12 17.02
N PHE A 283 8.51 0.14 15.77
CA PHE A 283 9.88 0.01 15.23
C PHE A 283 10.47 1.33 14.71
N GLY A 284 9.84 2.47 15.02
CA GLY A 284 10.33 3.77 14.58
C GLY A 284 11.61 4.17 15.31
N GLU A 285 12.56 4.73 14.57
CA GLU A 285 13.77 5.32 15.15
C GLU A 285 13.43 6.66 15.82
N LYS A 286 14.01 6.92 16.99
CA LYS A 286 13.92 8.25 17.59
C LYS A 286 14.66 9.24 16.70
N VAL A 287 13.94 10.18 16.13
CA VAL A 287 14.54 11.31 15.45
C VAL A 287 15.24 12.15 16.53
N THR A 288 16.55 12.01 16.62
CA THR A 288 17.35 12.97 17.40
C THR A 288 17.47 14.20 16.53
N ASP A 289 16.71 15.24 16.86
CA ASP A 289 16.97 16.57 16.30
C ASP A 289 18.42 16.91 16.65
N LYS A 290 19.27 16.93 15.63
CA LYS A 290 20.58 17.54 15.78
C LYS A 290 20.32 19.05 15.86
N VAL A 291 20.43 19.57 17.06
CA VAL A 291 20.53 21.01 17.36
C VAL A 291 21.76 21.57 16.64
#